data_660ab16ab24895c7f8ce1081d29b6f9b
#
_entry.id   660ab16ab24895c7f8ce1081d29b6f9b
#
_cell.length_a   1.000
_cell.length_b   1.000
_cell.length_c   1.000
_cell.angle_alpha   90.00
_cell.angle_beta   90.00
_cell.angle_gamma   90.00
#
_symmetry.space_group_name_H-M   'P 1'
#
loop_
_entity.id
_entity.type
_entity.pdbx_description
1 polymer ?
#
loop_
_entity_poly.entity_id
_entity_poly.type
_entity_poly.pdbx_seq_one_letter_code
_entity_poly.pdbx_strand_id
1 'polypeptide(L)'
;MLKDSGSKITHNVAQNLRRLRGERKLSLDSASQLTGVSKAMLGQIERGESSPTIATLWKIATGLQCSFSSFLGNTATTHANSQESSQETRDETSALQPQVELIADPNMQVLTLFPFDPLTSFEVFELVLSHHHEQHSTAHQAGVTERIHVISGVLSVMQNGQWETLKAGEQCVLAADKAHAYRDDAGETRFMAIIHYPQ
;
A
#
# COMPACT_ATOMS: atom_id res chain seq x y z
N MET A 1 14.18 20.00 -1.23
CA MET A 1 13.75 19.13 -0.12
C MET A 1 13.07 17.81 -0.54
N LEU A 2 12.79 17.55 -1.82
CA LEU A 2 12.13 16.31 -2.29
C LEU A 2 13.06 15.09 -2.52
N LYS A 3 14.37 15.29 -2.59
CA LYS A 3 15.32 14.19 -2.84
C LYS A 3 15.59 13.28 -1.63
N ASP A 4 15.29 13.73 -0.42
CA ASP A 4 15.60 12.98 0.82
C ASP A 4 14.50 11.98 1.20
N SER A 5 13.24 12.26 0.83
CA SER A 5 12.09 11.40 1.12
C SER A 5 12.13 10.09 0.31
N GLY A 6 12.46 10.13 -0.98
CA GLY A 6 12.53 8.93 -1.82
C GLY A 6 13.59 7.93 -1.37
N SER A 7 14.73 8.43 -0.84
CA SER A 7 15.80 7.58 -0.30
C SER A 7 15.36 6.85 0.97
N LYS A 8 14.60 7.50 1.85
CA LYS A 8 14.08 6.88 3.09
C LYS A 8 13.07 5.79 2.79
N ILE A 9 12.16 6.03 1.85
CA ILE A 9 11.13 5.04 1.46
C ILE A 9 11.78 3.80 0.85
N THR A 10 12.70 3.98 -0.10
CA THR A 10 13.44 2.85 -0.70
C THR A 10 14.16 2.03 0.37
N HIS A 11 14.75 2.69 1.36
CA HIS A 11 15.42 2.03 2.47
C HIS A 11 14.42 1.26 3.36
N ASN A 12 13.27 1.86 3.73
CA ASN A 12 12.24 1.20 4.53
C ASN A 12 11.69 -0.03 3.80
N VAL A 13 11.36 0.10 2.52
CA VAL A 13 10.86 -1.01 1.69
C VAL A 13 11.90 -2.15 1.65
N ALA A 14 13.18 -1.83 1.44
CA ALA A 14 14.25 -2.82 1.40
C ALA A 14 14.37 -3.60 2.72
N GLN A 15 14.40 -2.88 3.85
CA GLN A 15 14.49 -3.49 5.18
C GLN A 15 13.26 -4.33 5.51
N ASN A 16 12.06 -3.80 5.25
CA ASN A 16 10.81 -4.48 5.54
C ASN A 16 10.61 -5.72 4.69
N LEU A 17 10.93 -5.67 3.39
CA LEU A 17 10.87 -6.84 2.52
C LEU A 17 11.80 -7.95 3.04
N ARG A 18 13.04 -7.62 3.37
CA ARG A 18 14.00 -8.57 3.90
C ARG A 18 13.53 -9.19 5.22
N ARG A 19 13.00 -8.36 6.14
CA ARG A 19 12.45 -8.81 7.42
C ARG A 19 11.26 -9.74 7.22
N LEU A 20 10.23 -9.31 6.47
CA LEU A 20 8.99 -10.05 6.23
C LEU A 20 9.25 -11.40 5.55
N ARG A 21 10.16 -11.44 4.58
CA ARG A 21 10.62 -12.69 3.95
C ARG A 21 11.35 -13.57 4.95
N GLY A 22 12.24 -13.00 5.75
CA GLY A 22 13.01 -13.73 6.77
C GLY A 22 12.15 -14.35 7.86
N GLU A 23 11.15 -13.62 8.38
CA GLU A 23 10.18 -14.11 9.36
C GLU A 23 9.41 -15.33 8.85
N ARG A 24 9.12 -15.37 7.55
CA ARG A 24 8.47 -16.48 6.87
C ARG A 24 9.43 -17.59 6.44
N LYS A 25 10.73 -17.45 6.72
CA LYS A 25 11.80 -18.38 6.34
C LYS A 25 11.84 -18.69 4.85
N LEU A 26 11.48 -17.71 4.01
CA LEU A 26 11.44 -17.85 2.55
C LEU A 26 12.81 -17.53 1.94
N SER A 27 13.24 -18.34 0.98
CA SER A 27 14.32 -17.97 0.06
C SER A 27 13.83 -16.93 -0.94
N LEU A 28 14.73 -16.24 -1.63
CA LEU A 28 14.35 -15.35 -2.73
C LEU A 28 13.64 -16.10 -3.87
N ASP A 29 14.00 -17.38 -4.10
CA ASP A 29 13.32 -18.23 -5.10
C ASP A 29 11.88 -18.51 -4.68
N SER A 30 11.67 -18.91 -3.43
CA SER A 30 10.33 -19.18 -2.89
C SER A 30 9.47 -17.89 -2.87
N ALA A 31 10.05 -16.77 -2.46
CA ALA A 31 9.36 -15.48 -2.51
C ALA A 31 8.98 -15.07 -3.95
N SER A 32 9.88 -15.34 -4.92
CA SER A 32 9.60 -15.08 -6.34
C SER A 32 8.41 -15.91 -6.85
N GLN A 33 8.32 -17.18 -6.47
CA GLN A 33 7.19 -18.04 -6.83
C GLN A 33 5.86 -17.56 -6.24
N LEU A 34 5.88 -17.13 -4.96
CA LEU A 34 4.68 -16.66 -4.26
C LEU A 34 4.19 -15.29 -4.76
N THR A 35 5.13 -14.39 -5.06
CA THR A 35 4.80 -12.99 -5.41
C THR A 35 4.65 -12.76 -6.91
N GLY A 36 5.14 -13.67 -7.75
CA GLY A 36 5.25 -13.46 -9.19
C GLY A 36 6.26 -12.36 -9.58
N VAL A 37 7.06 -11.86 -8.63
CA VAL A 37 8.14 -10.89 -8.88
C VAL A 37 9.46 -11.66 -9.02
N SER A 38 10.26 -11.34 -10.03
CA SER A 38 11.48 -12.09 -10.30
C SER A 38 12.46 -12.06 -9.11
N LYS A 39 13.20 -13.16 -8.89
CA LYS A 39 14.24 -13.25 -7.86
C LYS A 39 15.25 -12.10 -7.95
N ALA A 40 15.63 -11.73 -9.18
CA ALA A 40 16.56 -10.63 -9.41
C ALA A 40 16.00 -9.30 -8.90
N MET A 41 14.73 -9.00 -9.22
CA MET A 41 14.03 -7.78 -8.78
C MET A 41 13.89 -7.76 -7.25
N LEU A 42 13.45 -8.86 -6.64
CA LEU A 42 13.34 -8.95 -5.17
C LEU A 42 14.71 -8.69 -4.51
N GLY A 43 15.79 -9.30 -5.05
CA GLY A 43 17.13 -9.08 -4.54
C GLY A 43 17.60 -7.63 -4.69
N GLN A 44 17.30 -6.96 -5.81
CA GLN A 44 17.62 -5.55 -6.01
C GLN A 44 16.87 -4.64 -5.05
N ILE A 45 15.57 -4.92 -4.80
CA ILE A 45 14.76 -4.19 -3.84
C ILE A 45 15.34 -4.36 -2.42
N GLU A 46 15.66 -5.59 -1.99
CA GLU A 46 16.24 -5.84 -0.65
C GLU A 46 17.60 -5.19 -0.42
N ARG A 47 18.37 -4.92 -1.48
CA ARG A 47 19.64 -4.19 -1.39
C ARG A 47 19.48 -2.66 -1.54
N GLY A 48 18.24 -2.19 -1.78
CA GLY A 48 17.97 -0.77 -2.01
C GLY A 48 18.49 -0.27 -3.37
N GLU A 49 18.79 -1.17 -4.29
CA GLU A 49 19.29 -0.86 -5.64
C GLU A 49 18.17 -0.49 -6.63
N SER A 50 16.93 -0.82 -6.28
CA SER A 50 15.74 -0.53 -7.08
C SER A 50 14.57 -0.15 -6.18
N SER A 51 13.82 0.88 -6.59
CA SER A 51 12.53 1.23 -5.99
C SER A 51 11.43 0.49 -6.75
N PRO A 52 10.62 -0.35 -6.07
CA PRO A 52 9.50 -1.01 -6.73
C PRO A 52 8.39 0.01 -7.04
N THR A 53 7.61 -0.27 -8.09
CA THR A 53 6.34 0.43 -8.34
C THR A 53 5.30 0.02 -7.30
N ILE A 54 4.23 0.81 -7.18
CA ILE A 54 3.07 0.49 -6.33
C ILE A 54 2.50 -0.88 -6.68
N ALA A 55 2.31 -1.16 -7.99
CA ALA A 55 1.86 -2.47 -8.46
C ALA A 55 2.80 -3.63 -8.05
N THR A 56 4.11 -3.39 -8.07
CA THR A 56 5.09 -4.40 -7.64
C THR A 56 5.00 -4.65 -6.13
N LEU A 57 4.84 -3.60 -5.31
CA LEU A 57 4.66 -3.75 -3.87
C LEU A 57 3.37 -4.48 -3.52
N TRP A 58 2.26 -4.22 -4.23
CA TRP A 58 1.02 -4.97 -4.05
C TRP A 58 1.21 -6.46 -4.33
N LYS A 59 1.89 -6.83 -5.44
CA LYS A 59 2.22 -8.24 -5.72
C LYS A 59 3.03 -8.88 -4.59
N ILE A 60 4.01 -8.14 -4.05
CA ILE A 60 4.82 -8.62 -2.94
C ILE A 60 3.98 -8.77 -1.68
N ALA A 61 3.16 -7.79 -1.33
CA ALA A 61 2.27 -7.83 -0.16
C ALA A 61 1.32 -9.02 -0.22
N THR A 62 0.64 -9.20 -1.37
CA THR A 62 -0.28 -10.32 -1.60
C THR A 62 0.44 -11.67 -1.50
N GLY A 63 1.57 -11.84 -2.19
CA GLY A 63 2.30 -13.11 -2.18
C GLY A 63 2.94 -13.45 -0.83
N LEU A 64 3.32 -12.44 -0.06
CA LEU A 64 3.80 -12.60 1.31
C LEU A 64 2.68 -12.60 2.35
N GLN A 65 1.42 -12.45 1.97
CA GLN A 65 0.27 -12.40 2.89
C GLN A 65 0.45 -11.38 4.01
N CYS A 66 0.74 -10.14 3.65
CA CYS A 66 0.87 -9.02 4.59
C CYS A 66 0.18 -7.77 4.04
N SER A 67 -0.08 -6.79 4.90
CA SER A 67 -0.64 -5.51 4.51
C SER A 67 0.35 -4.70 3.67
N PHE A 68 -0.15 -3.82 2.82
CA PHE A 68 0.68 -2.94 2.00
C PHE A 68 1.50 -1.97 2.86
N SER A 69 0.91 -1.38 3.90
CA SER A 69 1.59 -0.46 4.80
C SER A 69 2.73 -1.11 5.59
N SER A 70 2.79 -2.45 5.67
CA SER A 70 3.90 -3.18 6.31
C SER A 70 5.27 -2.91 5.66
N PHE A 71 5.29 -2.43 4.41
CA PHE A 71 6.52 -2.07 3.70
C PHE A 71 6.94 -0.62 3.93
N LEU A 72 6.04 0.24 4.32
CA LEU A 72 6.19 1.69 4.26
C LEU A 72 6.64 2.26 5.61
N GLY A 73 6.12 1.76 6.71
CA GLY A 73 6.40 2.24 8.06
C GLY A 73 7.83 1.96 8.54
N ASN A 74 8.31 2.82 9.41
CA ASN A 74 9.57 2.58 10.13
C ASN A 74 9.30 1.54 11.23
N THR A 75 9.92 0.35 11.15
CA THR A 75 9.73 -0.75 12.10
C THR A 75 10.18 -0.43 13.55
N ALA A 76 10.74 0.75 13.77
CA ALA A 76 11.27 1.16 15.08
C ALA A 76 10.18 1.58 16.10
N THR A 77 8.89 1.65 15.72
CA THR A 77 7.86 2.19 16.62
C THR A 77 6.74 1.21 17.03
N THR A 78 6.75 -0.05 16.60
CA THR A 78 5.62 -0.95 16.90
C THR A 78 5.93 -2.16 17.80
N HIS A 79 7.18 -2.42 18.19
CA HIS A 79 7.49 -3.57 19.07
C HIS A 79 8.62 -3.34 20.09
N ALA A 80 8.79 -2.15 20.61
CA ALA A 80 9.67 -1.93 21.76
C ALA A 80 8.94 -1.08 22.80
N ASN A 81 8.16 -1.73 23.65
CA ASN A 81 8.10 -1.51 25.08
C ASN A 81 6.83 -2.12 25.69
N SER A 82 6.91 -3.44 25.86
CA SER A 82 6.14 -4.09 26.93
C SER A 82 7.13 -4.48 28.00
N GLN A 83 7.71 -3.51 28.70
CA GLN A 83 8.18 -3.63 30.08
C GLN A 83 8.89 -2.32 30.49
N GLU A 84 8.32 -1.76 31.49
CA GLU A 84 8.75 -0.75 32.49
C GLU A 84 8.01 0.58 32.47
N SER A 85 7.06 0.60 33.38
CA SER A 85 6.63 1.68 34.27
C SER A 85 6.87 3.13 33.86
N SER A 86 5.81 3.80 33.44
CA SER A 86 5.32 5.02 34.08
C SER A 86 3.97 5.41 33.49
N GLN A 87 3.01 5.70 34.36
CA GLN A 87 1.73 6.30 34.06
C GLN A 87 1.95 7.66 33.41
N GLU A 88 2.04 7.69 32.09
CA GLU A 88 1.75 8.89 31.31
C GLU A 88 0.43 8.66 30.64
N THR A 89 -0.56 9.44 31.01
CA THR A 89 -1.86 9.60 30.38
C THR A 89 -1.62 9.78 28.87
N ARG A 90 -1.99 8.77 28.09
CA ARG A 90 -2.07 8.89 26.63
C ARG A 90 -3.09 9.98 26.36
N ASP A 91 -2.61 11.11 25.90
CA ASP A 91 -3.43 12.14 25.30
C ASP A 91 -3.94 11.55 23.97
N GLU A 92 -5.20 11.06 23.95
CA GLU A 92 -5.80 10.32 22.85
C GLU A 92 -6.02 11.15 21.58
N THR A 93 -5.51 12.39 21.55
CA THR A 93 -5.70 13.35 20.45
C THR A 93 -4.42 13.79 19.77
N SER A 94 -3.36 12.98 19.80
CA SER A 94 -2.18 13.31 18.98
C SER A 94 -2.53 13.18 17.50
N ALA A 95 -2.60 14.31 16.78
CA ALA A 95 -2.81 14.33 15.35
C ALA A 95 -1.71 13.51 14.65
N LEU A 96 -2.10 12.40 14.04
CA LEU A 96 -1.19 11.59 13.22
C LEU A 96 -0.75 12.45 12.03
N GLN A 97 0.54 12.66 11.87
CA GLN A 97 1.07 13.33 10.69
C GLN A 97 1.02 12.34 9.51
N PRO A 98 0.31 12.64 8.43
CA PRO A 98 0.27 11.75 7.28
C PRO A 98 1.69 11.61 6.70
N GLN A 99 2.10 10.37 6.46
CA GLN A 99 3.37 10.09 5.80
C GLN A 99 3.12 10.03 4.30
N VAL A 100 3.53 11.08 3.58
CA VAL A 100 3.48 11.09 2.12
C VAL A 100 4.55 10.14 1.59
N GLU A 101 4.14 9.09 0.93
CA GLU A 101 5.02 8.08 0.37
C GLU A 101 4.91 8.09 -1.15
N LEU A 102 5.90 8.71 -1.77
CA LEU A 102 6.06 8.72 -3.23
C LEU A 102 6.83 7.47 -3.63
N ILE A 103 6.13 6.46 -4.09
CA ILE A 103 6.74 5.32 -4.77
C ILE A 103 6.93 5.68 -6.25
N ALA A 104 7.89 5.05 -6.92
CA ALA A 104 8.43 5.41 -8.24
C ALA A 104 7.44 5.32 -9.43
N ASP A 105 6.18 5.74 -9.24
CA ASP A 105 5.23 5.98 -10.32
C ASP A 105 4.97 7.49 -10.42
N PRO A 106 5.38 8.14 -11.52
CA PRO A 106 5.24 9.59 -11.66
C PRO A 106 3.79 10.06 -11.73
N ASN A 107 2.86 9.17 -12.04
CA ASN A 107 1.45 9.48 -12.25
C ASN A 107 0.54 8.93 -11.14
N MET A 108 1.11 8.34 -10.10
CA MET A 108 0.38 7.82 -8.96
C MET A 108 1.10 8.16 -7.66
N GLN A 109 0.37 8.74 -6.71
CA GLN A 109 0.85 9.01 -5.36
C GLN A 109 -0.01 8.25 -4.37
N VAL A 110 0.62 7.69 -3.34
CA VAL A 110 -0.06 7.00 -2.25
C VAL A 110 0.35 7.62 -0.94
N LEU A 111 -0.63 8.07 -0.18
CA LEU A 111 -0.50 8.61 1.16
C LEU A 111 -1.17 7.65 2.15
N THR A 112 -0.41 7.10 3.08
CA THR A 112 -0.97 6.28 4.15
C THR A 112 -1.63 7.20 5.19
N LEU A 113 -2.96 7.15 5.30
CA LEU A 113 -3.72 7.87 6.32
C LEU A 113 -3.73 7.09 7.64
N PHE A 114 -4.05 5.81 7.56
CA PHE A 114 -4.03 4.88 8.69
C PHE A 114 -3.32 3.60 8.26
N PRO A 115 -2.19 3.24 8.87
CA PRO A 115 -1.52 1.97 8.61
C PRO A 115 -2.40 0.81 9.09
N PHE A 116 -2.05 -0.40 8.65
CA PHE A 116 -2.77 -1.61 9.04
C PHE A 116 -2.86 -1.76 10.56
N ASP A 117 -4.08 -1.91 11.03
CA ASP A 117 -4.38 -2.21 12.43
C ASP A 117 -4.90 -3.66 12.53
N PRO A 118 -4.19 -4.54 13.26
CA PRO A 118 -4.61 -5.94 13.40
C PRO A 118 -5.92 -6.13 14.17
N LEU A 119 -6.36 -5.15 14.97
CA LEU A 119 -7.62 -5.23 15.71
C LEU A 119 -8.83 -5.01 14.79
N THR A 120 -8.70 -4.10 13.85
CA THR A 120 -9.78 -3.74 12.92
C THR A 120 -9.62 -4.37 11.55
N SER A 121 -8.43 -4.90 11.24
CA SER A 121 -8.06 -5.47 9.94
C SER A 121 -8.21 -4.50 8.76
N PHE A 122 -8.06 -3.21 9.02
CA PHE A 122 -8.12 -2.16 8.01
C PHE A 122 -6.78 -1.44 7.84
N GLU A 123 -6.57 -0.90 6.65
CA GLU A 123 -5.64 0.19 6.37
C GLU A 123 -6.32 1.20 5.43
N VAL A 124 -5.93 2.46 5.50
CA VAL A 124 -6.55 3.54 4.75
C VAL A 124 -5.51 4.37 4.02
N PHE A 125 -5.76 4.60 2.75
CA PHE A 125 -4.91 5.39 1.87
C PHE A 125 -5.69 6.51 1.22
N GLU A 126 -5.00 7.61 0.95
CA GLU A 126 -5.40 8.58 -0.05
C GLU A 126 -4.51 8.36 -1.29
N LEU A 127 -5.14 8.26 -2.44
CA LEU A 127 -4.47 8.06 -3.71
C LEU A 127 -4.75 9.24 -4.63
N VAL A 128 -3.71 9.64 -5.38
CA VAL A 128 -3.84 10.62 -6.46
C VAL A 128 -3.35 9.95 -7.74
N LEU A 129 -4.21 9.88 -8.74
CA LEU A 129 -3.85 9.55 -10.11
C LEU A 129 -3.80 10.83 -10.92
N SER A 130 -2.86 10.94 -11.85
CA SER A 130 -2.69 12.11 -12.70
C SER A 130 -2.37 11.72 -14.15
N HIS A 131 -2.55 12.67 -15.08
CA HIS A 131 -2.24 12.51 -16.50
C HIS A 131 -2.99 11.34 -17.16
N HIS A 132 -4.24 11.11 -16.77
CA HIS A 132 -5.07 10.00 -17.26
C HIS A 132 -4.45 8.62 -17.04
N HIS A 133 -3.69 8.48 -15.94
CA HIS A 133 -3.04 7.24 -15.59
C HIS A 133 -4.07 6.13 -15.33
N GLU A 134 -3.75 4.93 -15.84
CA GLU A 134 -4.50 3.71 -15.59
C GLU A 134 -3.63 2.74 -14.77
N GLN A 135 -4.07 2.43 -13.56
CA GLN A 135 -3.41 1.52 -12.64
C GLN A 135 -4.13 0.17 -12.62
N HIS A 136 -3.44 -0.89 -13.00
CA HIS A 136 -3.93 -2.26 -12.90
C HIS A 136 -3.40 -2.96 -11.66
N SER A 137 -4.29 -3.60 -10.92
CA SER A 137 -3.99 -4.44 -9.76
C SER A 137 -4.36 -5.89 -10.02
N THR A 138 -3.46 -6.80 -9.69
CA THR A 138 -3.79 -8.23 -9.62
C THR A 138 -4.64 -8.49 -8.38
N ALA A 139 -5.35 -9.63 -8.36
CA ALA A 139 -6.11 -10.07 -7.20
C ALA A 139 -5.26 -10.03 -5.92
N HIS A 140 -5.80 -9.46 -4.86
CA HIS A 140 -5.24 -9.51 -3.50
C HIS A 140 -5.55 -10.87 -2.86
N GLN A 141 -5.31 -11.01 -1.56
CA GLN A 141 -5.69 -12.22 -0.82
C GLN A 141 -7.19 -12.45 -0.90
N ALA A 142 -7.61 -13.71 -0.82
CA ALA A 142 -9.02 -14.09 -0.84
C ALA A 142 -9.82 -13.32 0.23
N GLY A 143 -10.94 -12.74 -0.15
CA GLY A 143 -11.85 -11.99 0.71
C GLY A 143 -11.46 -10.54 1.00
N VAL A 144 -10.31 -10.05 0.50
CA VAL A 144 -9.96 -8.63 0.62
C VAL A 144 -10.96 -7.77 -0.14
N THR A 145 -11.43 -6.71 0.50
CA THR A 145 -12.32 -5.72 -0.11
C THR A 145 -11.73 -4.33 -0.03
N GLU A 146 -12.04 -3.49 -1.01
CA GLU A 146 -11.69 -2.08 -1.01
C GLU A 146 -12.94 -1.22 -1.07
N ARG A 147 -13.01 -0.20 -0.22
CA ARG A 147 -14.04 0.84 -0.27
C ARG A 147 -13.42 2.09 -0.80
N ILE A 148 -13.94 2.56 -1.92
CA ILE A 148 -13.46 3.73 -2.63
C ILE A 148 -14.41 4.88 -2.40
N HIS A 149 -13.86 6.07 -2.10
CA HIS A 149 -14.59 7.33 -2.06
C HIS A 149 -13.83 8.38 -2.84
N VAL A 150 -14.45 8.95 -3.87
CA VAL A 150 -13.83 9.98 -4.72
C VAL A 150 -13.91 11.33 -4.03
N ILE A 151 -12.75 11.93 -3.75
CA ILE A 151 -12.63 13.23 -3.10
C ILE A 151 -12.74 14.37 -4.15
N SER A 152 -12.01 14.21 -5.27
CA SER A 152 -12.03 15.19 -6.38
C SER A 152 -11.69 14.49 -7.69
N GLY A 153 -12.07 15.10 -8.81
CA GLY A 153 -11.86 14.54 -10.15
C GLY A 153 -12.95 13.54 -10.57
N VAL A 154 -12.59 12.64 -11.46
CA VAL A 154 -13.45 11.57 -12.00
C VAL A 154 -12.64 10.29 -12.07
N LEU A 155 -13.07 9.28 -11.35
CA LEU A 155 -12.43 7.98 -11.26
C LEU A 155 -13.24 6.94 -12.02
N SER A 156 -12.65 6.25 -12.98
CA SER A 156 -13.21 4.99 -13.47
C SER A 156 -12.56 3.82 -12.72
N VAL A 157 -13.40 2.91 -12.24
CA VAL A 157 -12.99 1.65 -11.59
C VAL A 157 -13.39 0.47 -12.43
N MET A 158 -12.52 -0.53 -12.56
CA MET A 158 -12.78 -1.75 -13.32
C MET A 158 -12.87 -2.95 -12.38
N GLN A 159 -13.95 -3.70 -12.49
CA GLN A 159 -14.12 -4.99 -11.85
C GLN A 159 -14.82 -5.96 -12.80
N ASN A 160 -14.36 -7.21 -12.83
CA ASN A 160 -14.90 -8.25 -13.73
C ASN A 160 -14.90 -7.84 -15.23
N GLY A 161 -13.94 -7.02 -15.65
CA GLY A 161 -13.84 -6.52 -17.02
C GLY A 161 -14.81 -5.39 -17.37
N GLN A 162 -15.57 -4.88 -16.41
CA GLN A 162 -16.52 -3.77 -16.60
C GLN A 162 -16.01 -2.52 -15.88
N TRP A 163 -16.10 -1.38 -16.58
CA TRP A 163 -15.75 -0.07 -16.03
C TRP A 163 -16.98 0.64 -15.50
N GLU A 164 -16.87 1.21 -14.33
CA GLU A 164 -17.85 2.11 -13.72
C GLU A 164 -17.16 3.44 -13.42
N THR A 165 -17.82 4.55 -13.74
CA THR A 165 -17.27 5.90 -13.54
C THR A 165 -17.91 6.55 -12.33
N LEU A 166 -17.07 7.06 -11.42
CA LEU A 166 -17.44 7.72 -10.18
C LEU A 166 -16.98 9.19 -10.23
N LYS A 167 -17.84 10.09 -9.84
CA LYS A 167 -17.56 11.52 -9.67
C LYS A 167 -17.22 11.85 -8.22
N ALA A 168 -16.68 13.04 -7.98
CA ALA A 168 -16.44 13.54 -6.63
C ALA A 168 -17.69 13.40 -5.73
N GLY A 169 -17.50 12.85 -4.54
CA GLY A 169 -18.55 12.52 -3.58
C GLY A 169 -19.18 11.12 -3.77
N GLU A 170 -18.94 10.44 -4.88
CA GLU A 170 -19.45 9.09 -5.12
C GLU A 170 -18.50 8.03 -4.57
N GLN A 171 -19.03 6.81 -4.39
CA GLN A 171 -18.31 5.73 -3.74
C GLN A 171 -18.72 4.36 -4.30
N CYS A 172 -17.82 3.39 -4.18
CA CYS A 172 -18.14 1.99 -4.50
C CYS A 172 -17.40 1.02 -3.56
N VAL A 173 -17.75 -0.24 -3.66
CA VAL A 173 -17.05 -1.35 -2.98
C VAL A 173 -16.57 -2.33 -4.03
N LEU A 174 -15.27 -2.64 -3.99
CA LEU A 174 -14.64 -3.61 -4.86
C LEU A 174 -14.35 -4.91 -4.10
N ALA A 175 -14.58 -6.05 -4.75
CA ALA A 175 -14.02 -7.33 -4.35
C ALA A 175 -12.57 -7.39 -4.84
N ALA A 176 -11.65 -6.88 -4.01
CA ALA A 176 -10.24 -6.72 -4.39
C ALA A 176 -9.47 -8.05 -4.44
N ASP A 177 -10.10 -9.16 -4.03
CA ASP A 177 -9.63 -10.52 -4.29
C ASP A 177 -9.78 -10.96 -5.76
N LYS A 178 -10.18 -10.05 -6.64
CA LYS A 178 -10.20 -10.19 -8.09
C LYS A 178 -9.35 -9.11 -8.75
N ALA A 179 -8.93 -9.34 -9.99
CA ALA A 179 -8.25 -8.32 -10.77
C ALA A 179 -9.15 -7.09 -10.95
N HIS A 180 -8.60 -5.92 -10.69
CA HIS A 180 -9.31 -4.64 -10.76
C HIS A 180 -8.38 -3.55 -11.26
N ALA A 181 -8.94 -2.40 -11.62
CA ALA A 181 -8.14 -1.27 -12.08
C ALA A 181 -8.80 0.07 -11.72
N TYR A 182 -7.99 1.11 -11.72
CA TYR A 182 -8.39 2.50 -11.55
C TYR A 182 -7.88 3.31 -12.72
N ARG A 183 -8.67 4.28 -13.17
CA ARG A 183 -8.26 5.21 -14.22
C ARG A 183 -8.72 6.62 -13.87
N ASP A 184 -7.80 7.57 -14.01
CA ASP A 184 -8.09 8.99 -13.93
C ASP A 184 -8.73 9.46 -15.24
N ASP A 185 -9.98 9.93 -15.20
CA ASP A 185 -10.68 10.49 -16.35
C ASP A 185 -10.74 12.03 -16.34
N ALA A 186 -10.13 12.70 -15.34
CA ALA A 186 -10.16 14.15 -15.19
C ALA A 186 -8.81 14.85 -15.43
N GLY A 187 -7.70 14.08 -15.60
CA GLY A 187 -6.34 14.60 -15.64
C GLY A 187 -5.66 14.66 -14.28
N GLU A 188 -6.42 14.79 -13.21
CA GLU A 188 -6.04 14.50 -11.82
C GLU A 188 -7.29 14.06 -11.05
N THR A 189 -7.18 12.93 -10.38
CA THR A 189 -8.25 12.36 -9.55
C THR A 189 -7.69 11.93 -8.21
N ARG A 190 -8.34 12.38 -7.13
CA ARG A 190 -8.01 12.05 -5.74
C ARG A 190 -9.13 11.24 -5.13
N PHE A 191 -8.79 10.13 -4.49
CA PHE A 191 -9.77 9.26 -3.85
C PHE A 191 -9.17 8.58 -2.60
N MET A 192 -10.03 8.19 -1.70
CA MET A 192 -9.68 7.38 -0.53
C MET A 192 -9.97 5.91 -0.81
N ALA A 193 -9.05 5.04 -0.44
CA ALA A 193 -9.21 3.60 -0.45
C ALA A 193 -9.08 3.05 0.98
N ILE A 194 -10.13 2.38 1.46
CA ILE A 194 -10.15 1.66 2.73
C ILE A 194 -10.07 0.19 2.39
N ILE A 195 -8.96 -0.45 2.76
CA ILE A 195 -8.70 -1.86 2.48
C ILE A 195 -8.98 -2.67 3.72
N HIS A 196 -9.85 -3.65 3.59
CA HIS A 196 -10.19 -4.59 4.65
C HIS A 196 -9.63 -5.97 4.32
N TYR A 197 -8.90 -6.53 5.26
CA TYR A 197 -8.35 -7.88 5.19
C TYR A 197 -9.21 -8.82 6.03
N PRO A 198 -9.71 -9.94 5.47
CA PRO A 198 -10.48 -10.92 6.25
C PRO A 198 -9.57 -11.56 7.31
N GLN A 199 -10.15 -11.87 8.46
CA GLN A 199 -9.49 -12.66 9.52
C GLN A 199 -9.57 -14.15 9.21
#